data_1d35b1a0966046cdcea32ffe35066805
#
_entry.id   1d35b1a0966046cdcea32ffe35066805
#
_cell.length_a   1.000
_cell.length_b   1.000
_cell.length_c   1.000
_cell.angle_alpha   90.00
_cell.angle_beta   90.00
_cell.angle_gamma   90.00
#
_symmetry.space_group_name_H-M   'P 1'
#
loop_
_entity.id
_entity.type
_entity.pdbx_description
1 polymer ?
#
loop_
_entity_poly.entity_id
_entity_poly.type
_entity_poly.pdbx_seq_one_letter_code
_entity_poly.pdbx_strand_id
1 'polypeptide(L)'
;MSELTTFKPYIFNAYYQWFIANGITPHLVVNTLAENVYVPTDYILPDHTIVLSIAPGAVKNFHVGSSAISFEATFGGHLEEILIPFAAMEQLIAKEQQMAIPIGAALQALEMGDADDDEEDGANNAGEVEFIE
;
A
#
# COMPACT_ATOMS: atom_id res chain seq x y z
N MET A 1 9.45 23.20 16.12
CA MET A 1 9.49 22.89 14.76
C MET A 1 8.53 21.77 14.43
N SER A 2 7.90 21.91 13.38
CA SER A 2 6.94 20.88 13.05
C SER A 2 7.65 19.73 12.41
N GLU A 3 7.10 18.60 12.64
CA GLU A 3 7.59 17.40 12.02
C GLU A 3 6.92 17.20 10.68
N LEU A 4 7.67 16.63 9.79
CA LEU A 4 7.11 16.30 8.50
C LEU A 4 6.19 15.09 8.65
N THR A 5 5.09 15.12 7.94
CA THR A 5 4.23 13.95 7.91
C THR A 5 4.85 12.90 7.00
N THR A 6 4.45 11.64 7.19
CA THR A 6 4.93 10.57 6.35
C THR A 6 4.39 10.74 4.93
N PHE A 7 5.20 10.36 3.94
CA PHE A 7 4.76 10.34 2.55
C PHE A 7 3.83 9.17 2.23
N LYS A 8 3.79 8.15 3.08
CA LYS A 8 3.15 6.89 2.70
C LYS A 8 1.69 7.05 2.30
N PRO A 9 0.85 7.76 3.07
CA PRO A 9 -0.54 7.91 2.62
C PRO A 9 -0.66 8.67 1.31
N TYR A 10 0.23 9.62 1.06
CA TYR A 10 0.17 10.37 -0.20
C TYR A 10 0.56 9.51 -1.39
N ILE A 11 1.59 8.67 -1.22
CA ILE A 11 2.01 7.75 -2.28
C ILE A 11 0.94 6.70 -2.54
N PHE A 12 0.37 6.14 -1.48
CA PHE A 12 -0.72 5.19 -1.64
C PHE A 12 -1.88 5.83 -2.39
N ASN A 13 -2.28 7.01 -2.00
CA ASN A 13 -3.39 7.70 -2.65
C ASN A 13 -3.11 7.99 -4.10
N ALA A 14 -1.87 8.32 -4.45
CA ALA A 14 -1.54 8.60 -5.83
C ALA A 14 -1.80 7.38 -6.71
N TYR A 15 -1.36 6.20 -6.28
CA TYR A 15 -1.63 4.99 -7.03
C TYR A 15 -3.11 4.65 -7.03
N TYR A 16 -3.75 4.77 -5.88
CA TYR A 16 -5.15 4.43 -5.74
C TYR A 16 -6.01 5.31 -6.66
N GLN A 17 -5.78 6.61 -6.63
CA GLN A 17 -6.56 7.54 -7.43
C GLN A 17 -6.31 7.33 -8.91
N TRP A 18 -5.09 6.96 -9.28
CA TRP A 18 -4.80 6.68 -10.68
C TRP A 18 -5.62 5.48 -11.17
N PHE A 19 -5.71 4.44 -10.34
CA PHE A 19 -6.55 3.29 -10.67
C PHE A 19 -7.99 3.71 -10.87
N ILE A 20 -8.51 4.46 -9.91
CA ILE A 20 -9.92 4.86 -9.94
C ILE A 20 -10.20 5.75 -11.14
N ALA A 21 -9.31 6.70 -11.43
CA ALA A 21 -9.50 7.63 -12.54
C ALA A 21 -9.52 6.92 -13.88
N ASN A 22 -8.88 5.76 -13.97
CA ASN A 22 -8.82 4.99 -15.21
C ASN A 22 -9.80 3.84 -15.24
N GLY A 23 -10.72 3.78 -14.28
CA GLY A 23 -11.72 2.73 -14.25
C GLY A 23 -11.16 1.36 -13.95
N ILE A 24 -9.99 1.30 -13.31
CA ILE A 24 -9.33 0.04 -13.01
C ILE A 24 -9.68 -0.36 -11.58
N THR A 25 -10.07 -1.62 -11.41
CA THR A 25 -10.39 -2.15 -10.08
C THR A 25 -9.10 -2.47 -9.33
N PRO A 26 -8.81 -1.77 -8.23
CA PRO A 26 -7.58 -2.05 -7.48
C PRO A 26 -7.76 -3.26 -6.58
N HIS A 27 -6.82 -4.20 -6.67
CA HIS A 27 -6.74 -5.35 -5.78
C HIS A 27 -5.43 -5.26 -5.02
N LEU A 28 -5.51 -5.25 -3.71
CA LEU A 28 -4.35 -5.07 -2.85
C LEU A 28 -3.89 -6.42 -2.32
N VAL A 29 -2.61 -6.72 -2.50
CA VAL A 29 -2.00 -7.93 -1.96
C VAL A 29 -1.34 -7.57 -0.64
N VAL A 30 -1.69 -8.29 0.41
CA VAL A 30 -1.29 -7.96 1.77
C VAL A 30 -0.55 -9.14 2.38
N ASN A 31 0.58 -8.87 3.03
CA ASN A 31 1.32 -9.87 3.79
C ASN A 31 0.69 -9.97 5.17
N THR A 32 0.00 -11.09 5.42
CA THR A 32 -0.73 -11.24 6.68
C THR A 32 0.17 -11.56 7.86
N LEU A 33 1.44 -11.83 7.62
CA LEU A 33 2.39 -12.05 8.70
C LEU A 33 2.92 -10.76 9.29
N ALA A 34 2.68 -9.64 8.64
CA ALA A 34 3.09 -8.35 9.18
C ALA A 34 2.25 -8.01 10.42
N GLU A 35 2.81 -7.17 11.28
CA GLU A 35 2.12 -6.80 12.51
C GLU A 35 0.92 -5.92 12.21
N ASN A 36 -0.10 -6.08 13.05
CA ASN A 36 -1.28 -5.22 13.05
C ASN A 36 -2.12 -5.32 11.79
N VAL A 37 -2.10 -6.48 11.13
CA VAL A 37 -2.97 -6.77 10.01
C VAL A 37 -4.24 -7.42 10.54
N TYR A 38 -5.39 -6.81 10.27
CA TYR A 38 -6.67 -7.37 10.67
C TYR A 38 -7.50 -7.64 9.43
N VAL A 39 -7.61 -8.91 9.08
CA VAL A 39 -8.33 -9.38 7.89
C VAL A 39 -9.03 -10.68 8.26
N PRO A 40 -10.08 -11.08 7.49
CA PRO A 40 -10.73 -12.37 7.75
C PRO A 40 -9.77 -13.51 7.43
N THR A 41 -9.51 -14.33 8.42
CA THR A 41 -8.47 -15.36 8.31
C THR A 41 -8.86 -16.48 7.36
N ASP A 42 -10.16 -16.68 7.13
CA ASP A 42 -10.60 -17.74 6.23
C ASP A 42 -10.22 -17.50 4.78
N TYR A 43 -9.82 -16.28 4.45
CA TYR A 43 -9.49 -15.91 3.07
C TYR A 43 -7.99 -15.74 2.83
N ILE A 44 -7.18 -16.07 3.84
CA ILE A 44 -5.73 -16.00 3.71
C ILE A 44 -5.25 -17.17 2.87
N LEU A 45 -4.41 -16.87 1.88
CA LEU A 45 -3.88 -17.87 0.96
C LEU A 45 -2.75 -18.66 1.61
N PRO A 46 -2.39 -19.83 1.03
CA PRO A 46 -1.32 -20.66 1.63
C PRO A 46 0.01 -19.96 1.79
N ASP A 47 0.29 -18.94 0.96
CA ASP A 47 1.54 -18.19 1.07
C ASP A 47 1.44 -17.05 2.08
N HIS A 48 0.39 -17.03 2.91
CA HIS A 48 0.16 -16.04 3.95
C HIS A 48 -0.15 -14.65 3.41
N THR A 49 -0.63 -14.57 2.17
CA THR A 49 -1.14 -13.30 1.65
C THR A 49 -2.65 -13.35 1.55
N ILE A 50 -3.24 -12.17 1.47
CA ILE A 50 -4.66 -12.04 1.15
C ILE A 50 -4.78 -10.98 0.06
N VAL A 51 -5.70 -11.19 -0.87
CA VAL A 51 -5.94 -10.24 -1.95
C VAL A 51 -7.31 -9.65 -1.74
N LEU A 52 -7.36 -8.33 -1.62
CA LEU A 52 -8.59 -7.62 -1.29
C LEU A 52 -8.89 -6.58 -2.37
N SER A 53 -10.14 -6.56 -2.83
CA SER A 53 -10.59 -5.47 -3.67
C SER A 53 -10.79 -4.25 -2.79
N ILE A 54 -10.15 -3.14 -3.16
CA ILE A 54 -10.34 -1.89 -2.45
C ILE A 54 -11.01 -0.85 -3.34
N ALA A 55 -11.74 -1.31 -4.36
CA ALA A 55 -12.52 -0.42 -5.20
C ALA A 55 -13.60 0.27 -4.36
N PRO A 56 -13.95 1.51 -4.72
CA PRO A 56 -14.93 2.25 -3.90
C PRO A 56 -16.25 1.53 -3.72
N GLY A 57 -16.69 0.75 -4.71
CA GLY A 57 -17.92 0.01 -4.59
C GLY A 57 -17.83 -1.24 -3.74
N ALA A 58 -16.62 -1.68 -3.40
CA ALA A 58 -16.41 -2.90 -2.62
C ALA A 58 -16.17 -2.63 -1.14
N VAL A 59 -15.91 -1.38 -0.75
CA VAL A 59 -15.55 -1.05 0.62
C VAL A 59 -16.44 0.06 1.16
N LYS A 60 -16.54 0.12 2.49
CA LYS A 60 -17.27 1.17 3.18
C LYS A 60 -16.33 1.81 4.19
N ASN A 61 -16.56 3.09 4.43
CA ASN A 61 -15.81 3.84 5.45
C ASN A 61 -14.31 3.74 5.23
N PHE A 62 -13.91 3.89 3.97
CA PHE A 62 -12.50 3.80 3.60
C PHE A 62 -11.75 5.00 4.14
N HIS A 63 -10.70 4.73 4.90
CA HIS A 63 -9.92 5.77 5.54
C HIS A 63 -8.44 5.51 5.34
N VAL A 64 -7.71 6.53 4.93
CA VAL A 64 -6.26 6.45 4.75
C VAL A 64 -5.62 7.24 5.90
N GLY A 65 -5.06 6.49 6.84
CA GLY A 65 -4.37 7.11 7.97
C GLY A 65 -2.89 7.31 7.71
N SER A 66 -2.17 7.70 8.73
CA SER A 66 -0.75 7.96 8.58
C SER A 66 0.09 6.70 8.49
N SER A 67 -0.37 5.59 9.07
CA SER A 67 0.39 4.34 9.06
C SER A 67 -0.36 3.17 8.46
N ALA A 68 -1.66 3.32 8.17
CA ALA A 68 -2.47 2.20 7.72
C ALA A 68 -3.71 2.71 7.04
N ILE A 69 -4.32 1.84 6.22
CA ILE A 69 -5.68 2.09 5.74
C ILE A 69 -6.64 1.22 6.53
N SER A 70 -7.87 1.68 6.65
CA SER A 70 -8.93 0.91 7.29
C SER A 70 -10.21 1.05 6.49
N PHE A 71 -11.02 0.01 6.53
CA PHE A 71 -12.30 0.03 5.82
C PHE A 71 -13.12 -1.17 6.27
N GLU A 72 -14.34 -1.24 5.79
CA GLU A 72 -15.22 -2.38 5.99
C GLU A 72 -15.53 -3.01 4.66
N ALA A 73 -15.62 -4.33 4.64
CA ALA A 73 -15.96 -5.07 3.43
C ALA A 73 -16.74 -6.32 3.82
N THR A 74 -17.54 -6.83 2.89
CA THR A 74 -18.36 -8.00 3.14
C THR A 74 -17.66 -9.24 2.63
N PHE A 75 -17.53 -10.23 3.51
CA PHE A 75 -16.96 -11.52 3.18
C PHE A 75 -17.94 -12.61 3.59
N GLY A 76 -18.36 -13.44 2.63
CA GLY A 76 -19.28 -14.52 2.93
C GLY A 76 -20.57 -14.04 3.58
N GLY A 77 -21.04 -12.87 3.22
CA GLY A 77 -22.25 -12.31 3.79
C GLY A 77 -22.07 -11.56 5.10
N HIS A 78 -20.85 -11.50 5.63
CA HIS A 78 -20.55 -10.84 6.88
C HIS A 78 -19.73 -9.60 6.65
N LEU A 79 -20.07 -8.51 7.33
CA LEU A 79 -19.30 -7.27 7.26
C LEU A 79 -18.11 -7.38 8.20
N GLU A 80 -16.92 -7.20 7.66
CA GLU A 80 -15.68 -7.32 8.41
C GLU A 80 -14.95 -5.99 8.43
N GLU A 81 -14.36 -5.68 9.57
CA GLU A 81 -13.50 -4.51 9.69
C GLU A 81 -12.09 -4.91 9.33
N ILE A 82 -11.49 -4.12 8.44
CA ILE A 82 -10.18 -4.43 7.88
C ILE A 82 -9.21 -3.32 8.25
N LEU A 83 -8.01 -3.71 8.68
CA LEU A 83 -6.94 -2.77 8.94
C LEU A 83 -5.68 -3.28 8.27
N ILE A 84 -5.05 -2.45 7.44
CA ILE A 84 -3.87 -2.86 6.70
C ILE A 84 -2.81 -1.77 6.82
N PRO A 85 -1.76 -2.02 7.61
CA PRO A 85 -0.63 -1.09 7.67
C PRO A 85 0.08 -1.01 6.33
N PHE A 86 0.63 0.15 6.04
CA PHE A 86 1.39 0.30 4.79
C PHE A 86 2.55 -0.69 4.72
N ALA A 87 3.12 -1.04 5.87
CA ALA A 87 4.23 -1.99 5.91
C ALA A 87 3.83 -3.40 5.47
N ALA A 88 2.53 -3.71 5.49
CA ALA A 88 2.02 -5.01 5.09
C ALA A 88 1.63 -5.08 3.62
N MET A 89 1.60 -3.96 2.92
CA MET A 89 1.20 -3.92 1.53
C MET A 89 2.31 -4.42 0.63
N GLU A 90 1.97 -5.28 -0.32
CA GLU A 90 2.96 -5.83 -1.24
C GLU A 90 2.76 -5.34 -2.65
N GLN A 91 1.57 -5.53 -3.21
CA GLN A 91 1.32 -5.16 -4.60
C GLN A 91 -0.07 -4.60 -4.75
N LEU A 92 -0.23 -3.74 -5.72
CA LEU A 92 -1.54 -3.26 -6.16
C LEU A 92 -1.74 -3.76 -7.58
N ILE A 93 -2.77 -4.59 -7.77
CA ILE A 93 -2.94 -5.34 -9.00
C ILE A 93 -4.10 -4.79 -9.80
N ALA A 94 -3.87 -4.62 -11.10
CA ALA A 94 -4.89 -4.32 -12.09
C ALA A 94 -5.08 -5.58 -12.92
N LYS A 95 -6.08 -6.39 -12.57
CA LYS A 95 -6.22 -7.71 -13.15
C LYS A 95 -6.50 -7.66 -14.64
N GLU A 96 -7.43 -6.80 -15.05
CA GLU A 96 -7.81 -6.73 -16.45
C GLU A 96 -6.67 -6.28 -17.33
N GLN A 97 -5.78 -5.46 -16.80
CA GLN A 97 -4.62 -4.95 -17.53
C GLN A 97 -3.40 -5.83 -17.33
N GLN A 98 -3.52 -6.88 -16.52
CA GLN A 98 -2.40 -7.79 -16.22
C GLN A 98 -1.19 -7.03 -15.72
N MET A 99 -1.43 -6.10 -14.81
CA MET A 99 -0.40 -5.21 -14.30
C MET A 99 -0.35 -5.33 -12.79
N ALA A 100 0.85 -5.39 -12.24
CA ALA A 100 1.06 -5.40 -10.80
C ALA A 100 2.07 -4.33 -10.45
N ILE A 101 1.67 -3.43 -9.56
CA ILE A 101 2.54 -2.36 -9.10
C ILE A 101 3.09 -2.74 -7.73
N PRO A 102 4.43 -2.78 -7.57
CA PRO A 102 5.02 -3.18 -6.28
C PRO A 102 4.93 -2.03 -5.29
N ILE A 103 3.73 -1.72 -4.84
CA ILE A 103 3.49 -0.57 -4.00
C ILE A 103 4.24 -0.67 -2.68
N GLY A 104 4.43 -1.90 -2.17
CA GLY A 104 5.18 -2.08 -0.94
C GLY A 104 6.61 -1.58 -1.05
N ALA A 105 7.26 -1.91 -2.16
CA ALA A 105 8.63 -1.45 -2.39
C ALA A 105 8.67 0.07 -2.52
N ALA A 106 7.69 0.66 -3.20
CA ALA A 106 7.64 2.11 -3.36
C ALA A 106 7.48 2.81 -2.02
N LEU A 107 6.62 2.27 -1.16
CA LEU A 107 6.40 2.85 0.15
C LEU A 107 7.62 2.72 1.04
N GLN A 108 8.26 1.56 1.01
CA GLN A 108 9.43 1.32 1.85
C GLN A 108 10.65 2.07 1.38
N ALA A 109 10.76 2.33 0.08
CA ALA A 109 11.90 3.07 -0.44
C ALA A 109 11.96 4.46 0.16
N LEU A 110 10.82 5.10 0.38
CA LEU A 110 10.79 6.41 1.00
C LEU A 110 11.27 6.36 2.44
N GLU A 111 10.89 5.32 3.14
CA GLU A 111 11.30 5.17 4.53
C GLU A 111 12.78 4.88 4.63
N MET A 112 13.28 4.06 3.72
CA MET A 112 14.68 3.72 3.74
C MET A 112 15.58 4.87 3.37
N GLY A 113 15.08 5.81 2.62
CA GLY A 113 15.85 6.98 2.27
C GLY A 113 16.24 7.80 3.46
N ASP A 114 15.59 7.61 4.56
CA ASP A 114 15.93 8.29 5.79
C ASP A 114 17.15 7.72 6.42
N ALA A 115 17.25 6.50 6.35
CA ALA A 115 18.25 5.85 7.13
C ALA A 115 19.62 6.08 6.56
N ASP A 116 19.41 6.12 6.38
CA ASP A 116 20.46 5.90 6.16
C ASP A 116 21.32 6.08 5.56
N ASP A 117 20.94 6.18 5.72
CA ASP A 117 21.59 6.14 5.25
C ASP A 117 22.37 6.06 4.59
N ASP A 118 22.46 5.97 4.71
CA ASP A 118 23.10 5.79 4.22
C ASP A 118 23.81 5.71 3.38
N GLU A 119 24.00 5.64 3.33
CA GLU A 119 24.55 5.53 2.74
C GLU A 119 24.97 5.67 1.73
N GLU A 120 25.11 5.69 1.74
CA GLU A 120 25.41 5.81 0.95
C GLU A 120 25.62 6.03 0.02
N ASP A 121 25.80 6.02 0.12
CA ASP A 121 25.98 6.24 -0.69
C ASP A 121 25.98 6.66 -1.57
N GLY A 122 26.08 6.71 -1.60
CA GLY A 122 25.95 7.12 -2.30
C GLY A 122 25.82 7.49 -3.13
N ALA A 123 26.10 7.47 -3.06
CA ALA A 123 25.91 7.83 -3.74
C ALA A 123 25.68 8.21 -4.50
N ASN A 124 25.65 8.14 -4.36
CA ASN A 124 25.43 8.55 -4.91
C ASN A 124 25.19 8.94 -5.68
N ASN A 125 25.19 8.87 -5.62
CA ASN A 125 24.93 9.30 -6.22
C ASN A 125 24.32 9.67 -6.84
N ALA A 126 24.37 9.58 -6.68
CA ALA A 126 23.76 9.96 -7.18
C ALA A 126 23.22 10.49 -7.69
N GLY A 127 23.27 10.45 -7.67
CA GLY A 127 22.79 10.97 -8.00
C GLY A 127 22.38 11.46 -8.47
N GLU A 128 22.46 11.32 -8.31
CA GLU A 128 22.23 11.89 -8.58
C GLU A 128 21.54 12.40 -9.15
N VAL A 129 21.13 12.54 -9.02
CA VAL A 129 20.47 13.08 -9.40
C VAL A 129 20.24 13.96 -9.92
N GLU A 130 20.44 14.12 -10.01
CA GLU A 130 20.24 15.01 -10.43
C GLU A 130 19.41 15.36 -11.17
N PHE A 131 18.81 15.36 -11.28
CA PHE A 131 17.99 15.74 -11.87
C PHE A 131 17.58 16.63 -12.03
N ILE A 132 17.61 16.86 -11.86
CA ILE A 132 17.19 17.61 -11.93
C ILE A 132 16.83 18.37 -12.21
N GLU A 133 16.85 18.70 -12.21
CA GLU A 133 16.51 19.43 -12.29
C GLU A 133 16.26 19.95 -12.46
#